data_8bfb4f5daf5e725cbb3f259bd37f30c4
#
_entry.id   8bfb4f5daf5e725cbb3f259bd37f30c4
#
_cell.length_a   1.000
_cell.length_b   1.000
_cell.length_c   1.000
_cell.angle_alpha   90.00
_cell.angle_beta   90.00
_cell.angle_gamma   90.00
#
_symmetry.space_group_name_H-M   'P 1'
#
loop_
_entity.id
_entity.type
_entity.pdbx_description
1 polymer ?
#
loop_
_entity_poly.entity_id
_entity_poly.type
_entity_poly.pdbx_seq_one_letter_code
_entity_poly.pdbx_strand_id
1 'polypeptide(L)'
;MKKSLLAFLLLPALLLAEETPKWTLQQCIDYAMEHSPSLERQKLSTNSQTLQTVIEKAAFDWSISASDNYTFASPDNNNSATIGLQKDFQNGFKFRTTATGSETEHNDYKSTTVAFQISKQILGGGTALETKYNLKASELDELISQNTLKRAQRRLILDVTLAYYTIIRAQQSLTVKQRALENAKQNLLITKEREKPLDILTAELRIPNNELSVNSAKRTIANGLDSLKELIGYDVAKPLDITGEFTYKVQTIVPENDLEFASDNLETIINNRLEKQKYDMLVKIRESHKLPDVTLSATHRQHGDGDGYNLDGKDDQVLGVSFNWTIGRNADIARYEIAQNNLARNNSEYFTLCQELSANISSYKRRLDEYARAVELQELQCNLIRRQEELYRDKWENGEIDILELVRTQTDLENSYVDLSDSKINYLELLANYMFLIGK
;
A
#
# COMPACT_ATOMS: atom_id res chain seq x y z
N MET A 1 3.82 -31.69 -68.59
CA MET A 1 5.19 -31.26 -68.16
C MET A 1 5.21 -29.76 -68.07
N LYS A 2 5.06 -29.18 -66.85
CA LYS A 2 5.43 -27.78 -66.54
C LYS A 2 5.98 -27.77 -65.12
N LYS A 3 7.29 -27.57 -64.98
CA LYS A 3 8.03 -27.44 -63.75
C LYS A 3 7.85 -26.01 -63.27
N SER A 4 7.23 -25.82 -62.09
CA SER A 4 7.21 -24.54 -61.41
C SER A 4 8.38 -24.52 -60.40
N LEU A 5 9.34 -23.63 -60.64
CA LEU A 5 10.43 -23.29 -59.74
C LEU A 5 9.86 -22.41 -58.62
N LEU A 6 9.86 -22.92 -57.39
CA LEU A 6 9.63 -22.11 -56.19
C LEU A 6 10.96 -21.45 -55.81
N ALA A 7 11.08 -20.16 -56.09
CA ALA A 7 12.16 -19.34 -55.59
C ALA A 7 11.91 -19.01 -54.10
N PHE A 8 12.70 -19.61 -53.20
CA PHE A 8 12.75 -19.26 -51.77
C PHE A 8 13.50 -17.94 -51.62
N LEU A 9 12.78 -16.85 -51.48
CA LEU A 9 13.34 -15.55 -51.06
C LEU A 9 13.72 -15.63 -49.59
N LEU A 10 15.01 -15.88 -49.30
CA LEU A 10 15.65 -15.66 -48.05
C LEU A 10 15.74 -14.12 -47.82
N LEU A 11 14.77 -13.54 -47.11
CA LEU A 11 14.93 -12.24 -46.48
C LEU A 11 15.96 -12.39 -45.35
N PRO A 12 17.07 -11.64 -45.37
CA PRO A 12 17.88 -11.53 -44.20
C PRO A 12 17.04 -10.79 -43.13
N ALA A 13 16.68 -11.48 -42.05
CA ALA A 13 16.23 -10.83 -40.84
C ALA A 13 17.39 -9.94 -40.34
N LEU A 14 17.33 -8.66 -40.67
CA LEU A 14 18.13 -7.65 -39.95
C LEU A 14 17.70 -7.75 -38.47
N LEU A 15 18.50 -8.43 -37.69
CA LEU A 15 18.55 -8.26 -36.23
C LEU A 15 19.00 -6.80 -36.01
N LEU A 16 18.02 -5.88 -36.00
CA LEU A 16 18.18 -4.60 -35.34
C LEU A 16 18.47 -4.98 -33.89
N ALA A 17 19.72 -4.83 -33.47
CA ALA A 17 20.06 -4.83 -32.06
C ALA A 17 19.21 -3.70 -31.45
N GLU A 18 18.08 -4.07 -30.82
CA GLU A 18 17.30 -3.11 -30.01
C GLU A 18 18.28 -2.54 -29.00
N GLU A 19 18.60 -1.24 -29.15
CA GLU A 19 19.36 -0.54 -28.13
C GLU A 19 18.61 -0.70 -26.80
N THR A 20 19.30 -1.24 -25.79
CA THR A 20 18.74 -1.41 -24.45
C THR A 20 18.19 -0.07 -23.98
N PRO A 21 16.89 0.08 -23.70
CA PRO A 21 16.35 1.34 -23.27
C PRO A 21 16.98 1.74 -21.92
N LYS A 22 17.50 2.97 -21.86
CA LYS A 22 18.05 3.54 -20.62
C LYS A 22 17.02 4.43 -19.99
N TRP A 23 16.56 4.04 -18.79
CA TRP A 23 15.53 4.76 -18.08
C TRP A 23 16.12 5.66 -16.99
N THR A 24 15.51 6.83 -16.85
CA THR A 24 15.73 7.74 -15.72
C THR A 24 14.92 7.27 -14.52
N LEU A 25 15.25 7.76 -13.32
CA LEU A 25 14.47 7.50 -12.11
C LEU A 25 12.98 7.84 -12.30
N GLN A 26 12.67 8.98 -12.92
CA GLN A 26 11.29 9.40 -13.14
C GLN A 26 10.54 8.42 -14.05
N GLN A 27 11.17 7.95 -15.12
CA GLN A 27 10.56 6.95 -16.02
C GLN A 27 10.31 5.61 -15.31
N CYS A 28 11.21 5.19 -14.40
CA CYS A 28 10.99 4.00 -13.59
C CYS A 28 9.79 4.18 -12.64
N ILE A 29 9.67 5.35 -12.00
CA ILE A 29 8.55 5.67 -11.12
C ILE A 29 7.23 5.72 -11.89
N ASP A 30 7.18 6.42 -13.03
CA ASP A 30 5.97 6.57 -13.83
C ASP A 30 5.48 5.20 -14.31
N TYR A 31 6.39 4.36 -14.81
CA TYR A 31 6.06 2.99 -15.21
C TYR A 31 5.56 2.13 -14.04
N ALA A 32 6.22 2.22 -12.88
CA ALA A 32 5.82 1.50 -11.67
C ALA A 32 4.41 1.88 -11.19
N MET A 33 4.05 3.16 -11.27
CA MET A 33 2.73 3.65 -10.88
C MET A 33 1.59 3.09 -11.72
N GLU A 34 1.89 2.71 -12.96
CA GLU A 34 0.92 2.11 -13.90
C GLU A 34 0.91 0.58 -13.84
N HIS A 35 2.08 -0.06 -13.66
CA HIS A 35 2.24 -1.49 -13.91
C HIS A 35 2.65 -2.32 -12.69
N SER A 36 2.96 -1.70 -11.54
CA SER A 36 3.42 -2.47 -10.36
C SER A 36 2.34 -3.41 -9.83
N PRO A 37 2.62 -4.72 -9.73
CA PRO A 37 1.66 -5.70 -9.21
C PRO A 37 1.26 -5.45 -7.75
N SER A 38 2.16 -4.84 -6.96
CA SER A 38 1.88 -4.50 -5.56
C SER A 38 0.86 -3.38 -5.45
N LEU A 39 0.98 -2.35 -6.30
CA LEU A 39 0.04 -1.24 -6.34
C LEU A 39 -1.31 -1.67 -6.90
N GLU A 40 -1.33 -2.53 -7.90
CA GLU A 40 -2.59 -3.07 -8.45
C GLU A 40 -3.38 -3.86 -7.40
N ARG A 41 -2.72 -4.71 -6.62
CA ARG A 41 -3.37 -5.39 -5.48
C ARG A 41 -3.98 -4.40 -4.48
N GLN A 42 -3.29 -3.28 -4.19
CA GLN A 42 -3.81 -2.26 -3.29
C GLN A 42 -4.99 -1.51 -3.88
N LYS A 43 -4.99 -1.20 -5.19
CA LYS A 43 -6.13 -0.61 -5.91
C LYS A 43 -7.36 -1.51 -5.83
N LEU A 44 -7.18 -2.82 -6.07
CA LEU A 44 -8.26 -3.82 -5.96
C LEU A 44 -8.81 -3.92 -4.54
N SER A 45 -7.94 -3.89 -3.52
CA SER A 45 -8.35 -3.85 -2.11
C SER A 45 -9.19 -2.61 -1.79
N THR A 46 -8.77 -1.44 -2.28
CA THR A 46 -9.50 -0.18 -2.10
C THR A 46 -10.87 -0.22 -2.80
N ASN A 47 -10.92 -0.75 -4.04
CA ASN A 47 -12.17 -0.95 -4.74
C ASN A 47 -13.12 -1.90 -3.99
N SER A 48 -12.60 -2.98 -3.40
CA SER A 48 -13.39 -3.89 -2.57
C SER A 48 -14.01 -3.17 -1.37
N GLN A 49 -13.29 -2.24 -0.73
CA GLN A 49 -13.82 -1.44 0.37
C GLN A 49 -14.90 -0.46 -0.10
N THR A 50 -14.76 0.15 -1.27
CA THR A 50 -15.82 0.98 -1.89
C THR A 50 -17.07 0.15 -2.15
N LEU A 51 -16.93 -1.08 -2.67
CA LEU A 51 -18.05 -1.99 -2.87
C LEU A 51 -18.72 -2.40 -1.54
N GLN A 52 -17.92 -2.57 -0.47
CA GLN A 52 -18.49 -2.82 0.86
C GLN A 52 -19.36 -1.65 1.33
N THR A 53 -18.96 -0.41 1.06
CA THR A 53 -19.80 0.77 1.35
C THR A 53 -21.11 0.76 0.56
N VAL A 54 -21.09 0.28 -0.69
CA VAL A 54 -22.32 0.08 -1.49
C VAL A 54 -23.23 -0.97 -0.84
N ILE A 55 -22.66 -2.08 -0.34
CA ILE A 55 -23.43 -3.12 0.37
C ILE A 55 -24.09 -2.55 1.63
N GLU A 56 -23.39 -1.76 2.42
CA GLU A 56 -23.99 -1.12 3.61
C GLU A 56 -25.09 -0.09 3.25
N LYS A 57 -24.96 0.60 2.12
CA LYS A 57 -26.00 1.48 1.59
C LYS A 57 -27.23 0.71 1.15
N ALA A 58 -27.05 -0.47 0.58
CA ALA A 58 -28.14 -1.33 0.12
C ALA A 58 -29.05 -1.84 1.26
N ALA A 59 -28.60 -1.79 2.52
CA ALA A 59 -29.43 -2.06 3.68
C ALA A 59 -30.66 -1.09 3.78
N PHE A 60 -30.61 0.03 3.07
CA PHE A 60 -31.70 1.02 2.99
C PHE A 60 -32.48 0.94 1.68
N ASP A 61 -32.27 -0.06 0.85
CA ASP A 61 -33.01 -0.27 -0.38
C ASP A 61 -34.36 -0.94 -0.11
N TRP A 62 -35.23 -0.95 -1.13
CA TRP A 62 -36.45 -1.70 -1.08
C TRP A 62 -36.14 -3.21 -1.19
N SER A 63 -36.73 -3.99 -0.26
CA SER A 63 -36.66 -5.45 -0.34
C SER A 63 -38.07 -6.02 -0.60
N ILE A 64 -38.13 -6.94 -1.55
CA ILE A 64 -39.35 -7.72 -1.82
C ILE A 64 -39.08 -9.14 -1.37
N SER A 65 -40.02 -9.73 -0.63
CA SER A 65 -39.94 -11.13 -0.21
C SER A 65 -41.25 -11.81 -0.64
N ALA A 66 -41.12 -13.08 -1.03
CA ALA A 66 -42.26 -13.96 -1.26
C ALA A 66 -41.97 -15.27 -0.54
N SER A 67 -42.95 -15.78 0.16
CA SER A 67 -42.88 -17.08 0.83
C SER A 67 -44.20 -17.80 0.68
N ASP A 68 -44.15 -19.12 0.55
CA ASP A 68 -45.27 -20.04 0.58
C ASP A 68 -44.98 -21.11 1.61
N ASN A 69 -45.92 -21.27 2.57
CA ASN A 69 -45.76 -22.18 3.69
C ASN A 69 -46.97 -23.13 3.71
N TYR A 70 -46.70 -24.41 3.56
CA TYR A 70 -47.69 -25.45 3.74
C TYR A 70 -47.47 -26.14 5.09
N THR A 71 -48.54 -26.08 5.94
CA THR A 71 -48.51 -26.66 7.29
C THR A 71 -49.37 -27.92 7.33
N PHE A 72 -48.75 -29.06 7.62
CA PHE A 72 -49.43 -30.32 7.86
C PHE A 72 -49.91 -30.34 9.30
N ALA A 73 -51.25 -30.25 9.51
CA ALA A 73 -51.84 -30.30 10.81
C ALA A 73 -53.12 -31.19 10.76
N SER A 74 -53.37 -31.98 11.80
CA SER A 74 -54.61 -32.79 11.89
C SER A 74 -55.61 -32.09 12.80
N PRO A 75 -56.85 -31.85 12.35
CA PRO A 75 -57.44 -32.37 11.13
C PRO A 75 -57.26 -31.51 9.86
N ASP A 76 -56.71 -30.28 9.95
CA ASP A 76 -56.74 -29.33 8.88
C ASP A 76 -55.36 -28.90 8.42
N ASN A 77 -55.00 -29.19 7.17
CA ASN A 77 -53.82 -28.64 6.54
C ASN A 77 -54.06 -27.15 6.16
N ASN A 78 -53.04 -26.33 6.27
CA ASN A 78 -53.09 -24.92 5.95
C ASN A 78 -51.99 -24.52 4.97
N ASN A 79 -52.35 -23.84 3.89
CA ASN A 79 -51.41 -23.23 2.97
C ASN A 79 -51.44 -21.70 3.13
N SER A 80 -50.29 -21.05 3.18
CA SER A 80 -50.14 -19.59 3.35
C SER A 80 -49.09 -19.01 2.46
N ALA A 81 -49.48 -18.22 1.47
CA ALA A 81 -48.62 -17.47 0.61
C ALA A 81 -48.54 -15.99 1.07
N THR A 82 -47.35 -15.48 1.23
CA THR A 82 -47.10 -14.09 1.66
C THR A 82 -46.17 -13.39 0.71
N ILE A 83 -46.53 -12.18 0.29
CA ILE A 83 -45.64 -11.26 -0.42
C ILE A 83 -45.43 -10.04 0.50
N GLY A 84 -44.18 -9.67 0.68
CA GLY A 84 -43.78 -8.55 1.52
C GLY A 84 -42.92 -7.54 0.74
N LEU A 85 -43.12 -6.27 1.06
CA LEU A 85 -42.27 -5.15 0.65
C LEU A 85 -41.81 -4.40 1.88
N GLN A 86 -40.51 -4.20 2.01
CA GLN A 86 -39.95 -3.51 3.18
C GLN A 86 -38.91 -2.47 2.75
N LYS A 87 -38.84 -1.38 3.53
CA LYS A 87 -37.82 -0.36 3.44
C LYS A 87 -37.45 0.17 4.80
N ASP A 88 -36.12 0.15 5.10
CA ASP A 88 -35.58 0.83 6.24
C ASP A 88 -35.05 2.20 5.82
N PHE A 89 -35.30 3.23 6.63
CA PHE A 89 -34.86 4.59 6.36
C PHE A 89 -33.73 4.99 7.32
N GLN A 90 -32.78 5.79 6.85
CA GLN A 90 -31.64 6.25 7.68
C GLN A 90 -32.08 7.06 8.93
N ASN A 91 -33.26 7.65 8.92
CA ASN A 91 -33.80 8.36 10.08
C ASN A 91 -34.48 7.44 11.11
N GLY A 92 -34.37 6.11 10.93
CA GLY A 92 -34.86 5.08 11.84
C GLY A 92 -36.33 4.69 11.64
N PHE A 93 -37.04 5.24 10.66
CA PHE A 93 -38.31 4.69 10.26
C PHE A 93 -38.14 3.39 9.50
N LYS A 94 -39.08 2.46 9.71
CA LYS A 94 -39.22 1.23 8.93
C LYS A 94 -40.63 1.20 8.34
N PHE A 95 -40.69 0.94 7.05
CA PHE A 95 -41.94 0.67 6.35
C PHE A 95 -41.98 -0.79 5.96
N ARG A 96 -43.10 -1.45 6.21
CA ARG A 96 -43.35 -2.79 5.78
C ARG A 96 -44.80 -2.91 5.29
N THR A 97 -44.98 -3.55 4.15
CA THR A 97 -46.34 -3.96 3.71
C THR A 97 -46.27 -5.45 3.39
N THR A 98 -47.32 -6.18 3.78
CA THR A 98 -47.43 -7.62 3.49
C THR A 98 -48.83 -7.89 2.97
N ALA A 99 -48.90 -8.76 1.96
CA ALA A 99 -50.14 -9.37 1.49
C ALA A 99 -50.03 -10.87 1.71
N THR A 100 -50.91 -11.42 2.53
CA THR A 100 -50.96 -12.85 2.88
C THR A 100 -52.28 -13.42 2.46
N GLY A 101 -52.24 -14.49 1.65
CA GLY A 101 -53.40 -15.34 1.38
C GLY A 101 -53.21 -16.69 2.08
N SER A 102 -54.21 -17.17 2.79
CA SER A 102 -54.19 -18.50 3.39
C SER A 102 -55.44 -19.31 3.05
N GLU A 103 -55.29 -20.60 2.94
CA GLU A 103 -56.31 -21.58 2.61
C GLU A 103 -56.23 -22.77 3.51
N THR A 104 -57.38 -23.17 4.10
CA THR A 104 -57.51 -24.37 4.95
C THR A 104 -58.24 -25.48 4.22
N GLU A 105 -57.63 -26.62 4.00
CA GLU A 105 -58.13 -27.69 3.10
C GLU A 105 -59.48 -28.28 3.53
N HIS A 106 -59.75 -28.39 4.82
CA HIS A 106 -60.93 -29.09 5.29
C HIS A 106 -62.26 -28.32 5.10
N ASN A 107 -62.21 -26.97 5.14
CA ASN A 107 -63.38 -26.14 5.09
C ASN A 107 -63.46 -25.23 3.86
N ASP A 108 -62.55 -25.38 2.90
CA ASP A 108 -62.37 -24.48 1.73
C ASP A 108 -62.32 -22.98 2.14
N TYR A 109 -61.89 -22.75 3.40
CA TYR A 109 -61.86 -21.42 3.97
C TYR A 109 -60.63 -20.67 3.49
N LYS A 110 -60.83 -19.53 2.83
CA LYS A 110 -59.80 -18.65 2.32
C LYS A 110 -59.81 -17.35 3.11
N SER A 111 -58.65 -16.88 3.48
CA SER A 111 -58.48 -15.56 4.07
C SER A 111 -57.41 -14.76 3.36
N THR A 112 -57.60 -13.47 3.26
CA THR A 112 -56.63 -12.53 2.70
C THR A 112 -56.38 -11.43 3.73
N THR A 113 -55.12 -11.11 3.95
CA THR A 113 -54.72 -9.99 4.81
C THR A 113 -53.71 -9.11 4.10
N VAL A 114 -54.01 -7.83 3.97
CA VAL A 114 -53.06 -6.82 3.54
C VAL A 114 -52.75 -5.91 4.71
N ALA A 115 -51.48 -5.82 5.08
CA ALA A 115 -51.04 -4.99 6.20
C ALA A 115 -50.02 -3.96 5.74
N PHE A 116 -50.21 -2.72 6.20
CA PHE A 116 -49.26 -1.61 6.04
C PHE A 116 -48.77 -1.22 7.42
N GLN A 117 -47.47 -1.28 7.65
CA GLN A 117 -46.89 -0.95 8.95
C GLN A 117 -45.79 0.12 8.78
N ILE A 118 -45.85 1.12 9.63
CA ILE A 118 -44.76 2.07 9.85
C ILE A 118 -44.35 1.95 11.30
N SER A 119 -43.03 1.79 11.54
CA SER A 119 -42.51 1.75 12.88
C SER A 119 -41.26 2.61 13.03
N LYS A 120 -41.00 3.07 14.26
CA LYS A 120 -39.81 3.82 14.61
C LYS A 120 -39.40 3.51 16.04
N GLN A 121 -38.14 3.13 16.21
CA GLN A 121 -37.56 3.06 17.54
C GLN A 121 -37.23 4.47 18.03
N ILE A 122 -37.72 4.82 19.23
CA ILE A 122 -37.59 6.14 19.84
C ILE A 122 -36.60 6.17 21.00
N LEU A 123 -36.33 5.01 21.61
CA LEU A 123 -35.40 4.86 22.72
C LEU A 123 -34.67 3.51 22.60
N GLY A 124 -33.44 3.43 23.13
CA GLY A 124 -32.61 2.23 23.09
C GLY A 124 -31.77 2.10 21.82
N GLY A 125 -30.92 1.06 21.77
CA GLY A 125 -30.00 0.79 20.67
C GLY A 125 -30.57 -0.20 19.66
N GLY A 126 -31.48 0.24 18.81
CA GLY A 126 -32.07 -0.66 17.84
C GLY A 126 -31.28 -0.85 16.56
N THR A 127 -31.74 -1.82 15.77
CA THR A 127 -31.13 -2.18 14.46
C THR A 127 -30.95 -1.00 13.53
N ALA A 128 -31.86 0.01 13.55
CA ALA A 128 -31.73 1.21 12.72
C ALA A 128 -30.52 2.07 13.09
N LEU A 129 -30.18 2.18 14.38
CA LEU A 129 -29.00 2.92 14.82
C LEU A 129 -27.71 2.19 14.47
N GLU A 130 -27.71 0.85 14.61
CA GLU A 130 -26.58 0.02 14.20
C GLU A 130 -26.37 0.03 12.68
N THR A 131 -27.44 -0.08 11.88
CA THR A 131 -27.34 -0.02 10.42
C THR A 131 -26.79 1.33 9.95
N LYS A 132 -27.24 2.43 10.57
CA LYS A 132 -26.69 3.77 10.29
C LYS A 132 -25.22 3.89 10.70
N TYR A 133 -24.84 3.27 11.82
CA TYR A 133 -23.45 3.20 12.24
C TYR A 133 -22.61 2.40 11.24
N ASN A 134 -23.07 1.23 10.83
CA ASN A 134 -22.34 0.37 9.88
C ASN A 134 -22.07 1.10 8.57
N LEU A 135 -23.09 1.79 8.04
CA LEU A 135 -22.90 2.63 6.86
C LEU A 135 -21.84 3.71 7.09
N LYS A 136 -21.93 4.46 8.21
CA LYS A 136 -20.99 5.54 8.48
C LYS A 136 -19.59 5.02 8.76
N ALA A 137 -19.46 3.90 9.46
CA ALA A 137 -18.18 3.23 9.68
C ALA A 137 -17.56 2.76 8.35
N SER A 138 -18.37 2.18 7.46
CA SER A 138 -17.89 1.76 6.13
C SER A 138 -17.46 2.94 5.26
N GLU A 139 -18.14 4.09 5.31
CA GLU A 139 -17.70 5.32 4.64
C GLU A 139 -16.33 5.81 5.18
N LEU A 140 -16.11 5.72 6.50
CA LEU A 140 -14.81 6.06 7.09
C LEU A 140 -13.74 5.04 6.72
N ASP A 141 -14.08 3.75 6.66
CA ASP A 141 -13.17 2.69 6.21
C ASP A 141 -12.78 2.85 4.73
N GLU A 142 -13.69 3.34 3.89
CA GLU A 142 -13.38 3.70 2.50
C GLU A 142 -12.34 4.84 2.44
N LEU A 143 -12.50 5.89 3.25
CA LEU A 143 -11.50 6.97 3.36
C LEU A 143 -10.15 6.48 3.88
N ILE A 144 -10.15 5.60 4.89
CA ILE A 144 -8.93 4.96 5.42
C ILE A 144 -8.25 4.13 4.32
N SER A 145 -9.02 3.38 3.54
CA SER A 145 -8.50 2.58 2.43
C SER A 145 -7.91 3.44 1.31
N GLN A 146 -8.55 4.58 0.98
CA GLN A 146 -8.01 5.56 0.02
C GLN A 146 -6.68 6.18 0.50
N ASN A 147 -6.58 6.51 1.79
CA ASN A 147 -5.33 7.00 2.38
C ASN A 147 -4.25 5.90 2.37
N THR A 148 -4.63 4.66 2.65
CA THR A 148 -3.72 3.51 2.58
C THR A 148 -3.19 3.31 1.16
N LEU A 149 -4.03 3.51 0.14
CA LEU A 149 -3.60 3.49 -1.27
C LEU A 149 -2.59 4.62 -1.56
N LYS A 150 -2.85 5.85 -1.10
CA LYS A 150 -1.89 6.97 -1.25
C LYS A 150 -0.54 6.65 -0.59
N ARG A 151 -0.57 6.07 0.61
CA ARG A 151 0.65 5.63 1.29
C ARG A 151 1.38 4.54 0.51
N ALA A 152 0.65 3.57 -0.06
CA ALA A 152 1.24 2.52 -0.89
C ALA A 152 1.89 3.09 -2.17
N GLN A 153 1.29 4.11 -2.79
CA GLN A 153 1.88 4.83 -3.92
C GLN A 153 3.20 5.49 -3.54
N ARG A 154 3.24 6.23 -2.42
CA ARG A 154 4.47 6.85 -1.92
C ARG A 154 5.51 5.81 -1.52
N ARG A 155 5.10 4.69 -0.93
CA ARG A 155 5.99 3.58 -0.61
C ARG A 155 6.63 2.99 -1.86
N LEU A 156 5.84 2.79 -2.92
CA LEU A 156 6.36 2.32 -4.20
C LEU A 156 7.39 3.29 -4.79
N ILE A 157 7.12 4.61 -4.75
CA ILE A 157 8.08 5.64 -5.20
C ILE A 157 9.40 5.53 -4.41
N LEU A 158 9.32 5.38 -3.10
CA LEU A 158 10.49 5.17 -2.26
C LEU A 158 11.25 3.90 -2.64
N ASP A 159 10.56 2.76 -2.75
CA ASP A 159 11.19 1.47 -3.03
C ASP A 159 11.86 1.48 -4.42
N VAL A 160 11.22 2.07 -5.45
CA VAL A 160 11.83 2.28 -6.78
C VAL A 160 13.06 3.19 -6.70
N THR A 161 13.00 4.27 -5.92
CA THR A 161 14.12 5.21 -5.73
C THR A 161 15.31 4.50 -5.08
N LEU A 162 15.08 3.72 -4.04
CA LEU A 162 16.14 2.96 -3.36
C LEU A 162 16.75 1.88 -4.26
N ALA A 163 15.91 1.15 -5.03
CA ALA A 163 16.38 0.17 -6.00
C ALA A 163 17.21 0.83 -7.10
N TYR A 164 16.78 1.98 -7.60
CA TYR A 164 17.51 2.76 -8.60
C TYR A 164 18.89 3.19 -8.08
N TYR A 165 18.98 3.74 -6.86
CA TYR A 165 20.25 4.14 -6.25
C TYR A 165 21.18 2.95 -5.98
N THR A 166 20.64 1.79 -5.65
CA THR A 166 21.42 0.56 -5.51
C THR A 166 22.12 0.18 -6.82
N ILE A 167 21.42 0.33 -7.95
CA ILE A 167 22.02 0.05 -9.28
C ILE A 167 23.06 1.11 -9.63
N ILE A 168 22.79 2.39 -9.37
CA ILE A 168 23.78 3.48 -9.58
C ILE A 168 25.07 3.19 -8.78
N ARG A 169 24.96 2.81 -7.52
CA ARG A 169 26.09 2.43 -6.67
C ARG A 169 26.91 1.32 -7.33
N ALA A 170 26.26 0.30 -7.84
CA ALA A 170 26.92 -0.80 -8.53
C ALA A 170 27.59 -0.36 -9.86
N GLN A 171 26.97 0.55 -10.63
CA GLN A 171 27.54 1.13 -11.85
C GLN A 171 28.78 2.00 -11.57
N GLN A 172 28.75 2.81 -10.50
CA GLN A 172 29.90 3.59 -10.07
C GLN A 172 31.06 2.68 -9.63
N SER A 173 30.75 1.66 -8.84
CA SER A 173 31.74 0.65 -8.45
C SER A 173 32.32 -0.08 -9.66
N LEU A 174 31.51 -0.44 -10.67
CA LEU A 174 32.00 -1.05 -11.91
C LEU A 174 32.97 -0.13 -12.64
N THR A 175 32.65 1.17 -12.73
CA THR A 175 33.51 2.16 -13.39
C THR A 175 34.87 2.24 -12.71
N VAL A 176 34.93 2.25 -11.38
CA VAL A 176 36.16 2.27 -10.61
C VAL A 176 36.99 0.99 -10.87
N LYS A 177 36.33 -0.19 -10.80
CA LYS A 177 37.00 -1.51 -11.03
C LYS A 177 37.49 -1.68 -12.45
N GLN A 178 36.82 -1.12 -13.46
CA GLN A 178 37.31 -1.12 -14.84
C GLN A 178 38.56 -0.26 -15.00
N ARG A 179 38.60 0.93 -14.35
CA ARG A 179 39.80 1.77 -14.31
C ARG A 179 40.96 1.06 -13.60
N ALA A 180 40.66 0.37 -12.48
CA ALA A 180 41.66 -0.41 -11.76
C ALA A 180 42.24 -1.53 -12.62
N LEU A 181 41.42 -2.23 -13.42
CA LEU A 181 41.90 -3.25 -14.38
C LEU A 181 42.77 -2.65 -15.46
N GLU A 182 42.40 -1.50 -16.01
CA GLU A 182 43.19 -0.80 -17.02
C GLU A 182 44.53 -0.31 -16.46
N ASN A 183 44.54 0.29 -15.28
CA ASN A 183 45.76 0.67 -14.58
C ASN A 183 46.69 -0.56 -14.32
N ALA A 184 46.10 -1.67 -13.91
CA ALA A 184 46.89 -2.90 -13.69
C ALA A 184 47.56 -3.43 -14.98
N LYS A 185 46.86 -3.34 -16.12
CA LYS A 185 47.44 -3.70 -17.43
C LYS A 185 48.56 -2.76 -17.84
N GLN A 186 48.37 -1.43 -17.67
CA GLN A 186 49.43 -0.45 -17.95
C GLN A 186 50.64 -0.63 -17.04
N ASN A 187 50.41 -0.82 -15.73
CA ASN A 187 51.52 -1.09 -14.79
C ASN A 187 52.30 -2.34 -15.16
N LEU A 188 51.64 -3.42 -15.63
CA LEU A 188 52.33 -4.63 -16.09
C LEU A 188 53.23 -4.37 -17.29
N LEU A 189 52.78 -3.58 -18.28
CA LEU A 189 53.61 -3.24 -19.44
C LEU A 189 54.93 -2.53 -19.04
N ILE A 190 54.81 -1.50 -18.19
CA ILE A 190 55.96 -0.72 -17.69
C ILE A 190 56.87 -1.62 -16.83
N THR A 191 56.29 -2.50 -15.98
CA THR A 191 57.10 -3.36 -15.11
C THR A 191 57.87 -4.40 -15.89
N LYS A 192 57.33 -4.91 -16.99
CA LYS A 192 58.07 -5.84 -17.89
C LYS A 192 59.28 -5.22 -18.52
N GLU A 193 59.27 -3.92 -18.84
CA GLU A 193 60.46 -3.20 -19.37
C GLU A 193 61.57 -3.07 -18.34
N ARG A 194 61.27 -3.19 -17.04
CA ARG A 194 62.26 -3.06 -15.95
C ARG A 194 62.92 -4.38 -15.51
N GLU A 195 62.48 -5.51 -16.04
CA GLU A 195 63.04 -6.85 -15.86
C GLU A 195 63.18 -7.33 -14.40
N LYS A 196 62.37 -6.81 -13.47
CA LYS A 196 62.34 -7.27 -12.07
C LYS A 196 61.33 -8.42 -11.90
N PRO A 197 61.71 -9.69 -11.67
CA PRO A 197 60.80 -10.84 -11.72
C PRO A 197 59.69 -10.78 -10.67
N LEU A 198 59.96 -10.29 -9.45
CA LEU A 198 58.97 -10.21 -8.38
C LEU A 198 57.90 -9.12 -8.67
N ASP A 199 58.35 -7.99 -9.22
CA ASP A 199 57.45 -6.91 -9.60
C ASP A 199 56.54 -7.33 -10.75
N ILE A 200 57.08 -8.07 -11.73
CA ILE A 200 56.30 -8.64 -12.84
C ILE A 200 55.19 -9.57 -12.31
N LEU A 201 55.57 -10.53 -11.43
CA LEU A 201 54.63 -11.48 -10.86
C LEU A 201 53.51 -10.76 -10.05
N THR A 202 53.88 -9.72 -9.28
CA THR A 202 52.92 -8.88 -8.52
C THR A 202 51.97 -8.18 -9.45
N ALA A 203 52.44 -7.58 -10.54
CA ALA A 203 51.61 -6.91 -11.53
C ALA A 203 50.71 -7.91 -12.30
N GLU A 204 51.21 -9.10 -12.65
CA GLU A 204 50.44 -10.16 -13.31
C GLU A 204 49.28 -10.67 -12.43
N LEU A 205 49.49 -10.86 -11.13
CA LEU A 205 48.46 -11.31 -10.19
C LEU A 205 47.30 -10.31 -10.04
N ARG A 206 47.51 -9.01 -10.27
CA ARG A 206 46.45 -8.01 -10.17
C ARG A 206 45.44 -8.11 -11.29
N ILE A 207 45.81 -8.56 -12.49
CA ILE A 207 44.92 -8.63 -13.63
C ILE A 207 43.73 -9.57 -13.36
N PRO A 208 43.95 -10.87 -13.04
CA PRO A 208 42.82 -11.78 -12.76
C PRO A 208 42.00 -11.35 -11.54
N ASN A 209 42.63 -10.77 -10.51
CA ASN A 209 41.88 -10.25 -9.35
C ASN A 209 40.95 -9.10 -9.72
N ASN A 210 41.41 -8.16 -10.57
CA ASN A 210 40.58 -7.08 -11.05
C ASN A 210 39.51 -7.56 -12.04
N GLU A 211 39.78 -8.55 -12.89
CA GLU A 211 38.80 -9.18 -13.76
C GLU A 211 37.68 -9.86 -12.98
N LEU A 212 37.98 -10.58 -11.90
CA LEU A 212 37.02 -11.17 -10.99
C LEU A 212 36.16 -10.08 -10.33
N SER A 213 36.79 -8.96 -9.93
CA SER A 213 36.10 -7.81 -9.32
C SER A 213 35.14 -7.13 -10.30
N VAL A 214 35.53 -6.95 -11.56
CA VAL A 214 34.70 -6.43 -12.65
C VAL A 214 33.51 -7.35 -12.92
N ASN A 215 33.74 -8.67 -13.00
CA ASN A 215 32.68 -9.65 -13.21
C ASN A 215 31.70 -9.70 -12.06
N SER A 216 32.19 -9.57 -10.82
CA SER A 216 31.30 -9.45 -9.64
C SER A 216 30.44 -8.20 -9.69
N ALA A 217 31.00 -7.04 -10.05
CA ALA A 217 30.23 -5.80 -10.18
C ALA A 217 29.16 -5.88 -11.29
N LYS A 218 29.49 -6.47 -12.45
CA LYS A 218 28.50 -6.70 -13.52
C LYS A 218 27.33 -7.57 -13.05
N ARG A 219 27.62 -8.62 -12.29
CA ARG A 219 26.57 -9.48 -11.72
C ARG A 219 25.70 -8.72 -10.72
N THR A 220 26.28 -7.86 -9.89
CA THR A 220 25.52 -7.02 -8.96
C THR A 220 24.57 -6.08 -9.69
N ILE A 221 25.00 -5.47 -10.79
CA ILE A 221 24.16 -4.64 -11.64
C ILE A 221 22.99 -5.45 -12.22
N ALA A 222 23.29 -6.64 -12.79
CA ALA A 222 22.26 -7.49 -13.36
C ALA A 222 21.21 -7.89 -12.33
N ASN A 223 21.61 -8.33 -11.15
CA ASN A 223 20.71 -8.67 -10.06
C ASN A 223 19.87 -7.45 -9.60
N GLY A 224 20.49 -6.26 -9.54
CA GLY A 224 19.78 -5.02 -9.19
C GLY A 224 18.73 -4.64 -10.23
N LEU A 225 19.06 -4.77 -11.52
CA LEU A 225 18.13 -4.55 -12.63
C LEU A 225 16.96 -5.54 -12.60
N ASP A 226 17.21 -6.81 -12.32
CA ASP A 226 16.15 -7.81 -12.23
C ASP A 226 15.21 -7.50 -11.04
N SER A 227 15.76 -7.11 -9.89
CA SER A 227 14.96 -6.67 -8.74
C SER A 227 14.13 -5.40 -9.04
N LEU A 228 14.71 -4.44 -9.77
CA LEU A 228 13.97 -3.25 -10.21
C LEU A 228 12.84 -3.61 -11.17
N LYS A 229 13.09 -4.47 -12.17
CA LYS A 229 12.08 -4.94 -13.12
C LYS A 229 10.91 -5.62 -12.42
N GLU A 230 11.19 -6.49 -11.46
CA GLU A 230 10.15 -7.14 -10.65
C GLU A 230 9.31 -6.13 -9.88
N LEU A 231 9.95 -5.14 -9.24
CA LEU A 231 9.29 -4.10 -8.45
C LEU A 231 8.35 -3.22 -9.30
N ILE A 232 8.83 -2.81 -10.49
CA ILE A 232 8.06 -1.93 -11.38
C ILE A 232 7.05 -2.70 -12.25
N GLY A 233 7.07 -4.05 -12.25
CA GLY A 233 6.22 -4.88 -13.09
C GLY A 233 6.67 -4.97 -14.55
N TYR A 234 7.98 -4.78 -14.81
CA TYR A 234 8.56 -4.95 -16.14
C TYR A 234 8.98 -6.40 -16.36
N ASP A 235 8.85 -6.87 -17.60
CA ASP A 235 9.24 -8.24 -17.96
C ASP A 235 10.74 -8.46 -17.74
N VAL A 236 11.09 -9.38 -16.83
CA VAL A 236 12.49 -9.67 -16.47
C VAL A 236 13.31 -10.14 -17.68
N ALA A 237 12.66 -10.81 -18.66
CA ALA A 237 13.32 -11.29 -19.86
C ALA A 237 13.71 -10.18 -20.86
N LYS A 238 13.08 -9.00 -20.73
CA LYS A 238 13.39 -7.88 -21.63
C LYS A 238 14.59 -7.08 -21.15
N PRO A 239 15.43 -6.57 -22.07
CA PRO A 239 16.56 -5.74 -21.70
C PRO A 239 16.08 -4.40 -21.13
N LEU A 240 16.72 -3.97 -20.05
CA LEU A 240 16.53 -2.67 -19.42
C LEU A 240 17.87 -2.24 -18.82
N ASP A 241 18.20 -0.96 -18.96
CA ASP A 241 19.32 -0.31 -18.28
C ASP A 241 18.84 1.02 -17.68
N ILE A 242 19.67 1.62 -16.82
CA ILE A 242 19.39 2.94 -16.24
C ILE A 242 20.45 3.95 -16.65
N THR A 243 20.11 5.25 -16.65
CA THR A 243 21.04 6.31 -17.10
C THR A 243 22.25 6.48 -16.20
N GLY A 244 22.19 6.01 -14.94
CA GLY A 244 23.30 6.10 -13.99
C GLY A 244 23.61 7.50 -13.48
N GLU A 245 22.81 8.49 -13.85
CA GLU A 245 22.98 9.89 -13.42
C GLU A 245 22.25 10.15 -12.11
N PHE A 246 22.89 10.83 -11.18
CA PHE A 246 22.28 11.34 -9.96
C PHE A 246 22.90 12.70 -9.59
N THR A 247 22.09 13.54 -8.99
CA THR A 247 22.52 14.87 -8.51
C THR A 247 22.52 14.88 -6.99
N TYR A 248 23.71 15.01 -6.39
CA TYR A 248 23.85 15.25 -4.97
C TYR A 248 23.61 16.72 -4.64
N LYS A 249 22.60 16.99 -3.79
CA LYS A 249 22.31 18.34 -3.31
C LYS A 249 21.82 18.26 -1.86
N VAL A 250 22.49 18.99 -0.99
CA VAL A 250 22.08 19.10 0.42
C VAL A 250 20.78 19.90 0.52
N GLN A 251 19.79 19.37 1.23
CA GLN A 251 18.53 20.06 1.49
C GLN A 251 18.50 20.62 2.91
N THR A 252 17.95 21.84 3.04
CA THR A 252 17.70 22.45 4.34
C THR A 252 16.42 21.90 4.95
N ILE A 253 16.53 21.30 6.13
CA ILE A 253 15.41 20.72 6.88
C ILE A 253 15.09 21.59 8.08
N VAL A 254 13.81 21.96 8.22
CA VAL A 254 13.28 22.72 9.37
C VAL A 254 12.28 21.81 10.11
N PRO A 255 12.68 21.17 11.21
CA PRO A 255 11.89 20.14 11.87
C PRO A 255 10.49 20.59 12.30
N GLU A 256 10.33 21.84 12.74
CA GLU A 256 9.06 22.38 13.20
C GLU A 256 8.03 22.43 12.04
N ASN A 257 8.45 22.94 10.87
CA ASN A 257 7.60 23.02 9.69
C ASN A 257 7.25 21.65 9.15
N ASP A 258 8.20 20.71 9.17
CA ASP A 258 7.99 19.35 8.68
C ASP A 258 7.11 18.53 9.64
N LEU A 259 7.18 18.80 10.96
CA LEU A 259 6.29 18.19 11.94
C LEU A 259 4.84 18.68 11.78
N GLU A 260 4.64 19.99 11.58
CA GLU A 260 3.32 20.56 11.32
C GLU A 260 2.74 19.99 10.02
N PHE A 261 3.52 20.02 8.95
CA PHE A 261 3.10 19.45 7.66
C PHE A 261 2.71 17.96 7.78
N ALA A 262 3.55 17.14 8.43
CA ALA A 262 3.30 15.71 8.59
C ALA A 262 2.09 15.43 9.48
N SER A 263 1.86 16.23 10.52
CA SER A 263 0.68 16.09 11.39
C SER A 263 -0.65 16.24 10.65
N ASP A 264 -0.66 17.02 9.57
CA ASP A 264 -1.86 17.29 8.80
C ASP A 264 -2.00 16.41 7.56
N ASN A 265 -0.88 15.91 7.02
CA ASN A 265 -0.88 15.22 5.73
C ASN A 265 -0.51 13.74 5.81
N LEU A 266 0.08 13.27 6.92
CA LEU A 266 0.50 11.87 7.02
C LEU A 266 -0.71 10.94 7.18
N GLU A 267 -0.85 10.00 6.26
CA GLU A 267 -2.00 9.10 6.19
C GLU A 267 -2.20 8.28 7.46
N THR A 268 -1.14 7.92 8.17
CA THR A 268 -1.25 7.19 9.45
C THR A 268 -1.93 8.03 10.53
N ILE A 269 -1.63 9.32 10.61
CA ILE A 269 -2.25 10.24 11.58
C ILE A 269 -3.70 10.52 11.18
N ILE A 270 -3.95 10.76 9.88
CA ILE A 270 -5.30 10.96 9.35
C ILE A 270 -6.16 9.72 9.62
N ASN A 271 -5.65 8.53 9.34
CA ASN A 271 -6.38 7.27 9.57
C ASN A 271 -6.71 7.06 11.04
N ASN A 272 -5.79 7.33 11.96
CA ASN A 272 -6.06 7.25 13.40
C ASN A 272 -7.16 8.22 13.83
N ARG A 273 -7.22 9.45 13.26
CA ARG A 273 -8.32 10.41 13.50
C ARG A 273 -9.66 9.91 12.96
N LEU A 274 -9.67 9.23 11.80
CA LEU A 274 -10.88 8.61 11.23
C LEU A 274 -11.35 7.43 12.08
N GLU A 275 -10.44 6.59 12.55
CA GLU A 275 -10.74 5.49 13.48
C GLU A 275 -11.31 6.01 14.80
N LYS A 276 -10.76 7.11 15.33
CA LYS A 276 -11.33 7.76 16.52
C LYS A 276 -12.80 8.13 16.30
N GLN A 277 -13.17 8.67 15.15
CA GLN A 277 -14.56 8.99 14.84
C GLN A 277 -15.46 7.75 14.88
N LYS A 278 -14.95 6.59 14.39
CA LYS A 278 -15.68 5.30 14.47
C LYS A 278 -15.86 4.88 15.93
N TYR A 279 -14.82 4.96 16.76
CA TYR A 279 -14.91 4.60 18.18
C TYR A 279 -15.84 5.55 18.97
N ASP A 280 -15.80 6.85 18.69
CA ASP A 280 -16.72 7.83 19.30
C ASP A 280 -18.19 7.51 18.98
N MET A 281 -18.48 7.12 17.74
CA MET A 281 -19.83 6.69 17.36
C MET A 281 -20.20 5.36 18.03
N LEU A 282 -19.27 4.41 18.09
CA LEU A 282 -19.51 3.10 18.71
C LEU A 282 -19.83 3.24 20.20
N VAL A 283 -19.10 4.10 20.92
CA VAL A 283 -19.37 4.39 22.34
C VAL A 283 -20.80 4.92 22.52
N LYS A 284 -21.25 5.88 21.70
CA LYS A 284 -22.61 6.43 21.75
C LYS A 284 -23.69 5.36 21.49
N ILE A 285 -23.42 4.46 20.55
CA ILE A 285 -24.35 3.36 20.26
C ILE A 285 -24.41 2.38 21.43
N ARG A 286 -23.26 1.95 21.95
CA ARG A 286 -23.22 1.03 23.10
C ARG A 286 -23.79 1.67 24.36
N GLU A 287 -23.71 2.98 24.50
CA GLU A 287 -24.39 3.72 25.55
C GLU A 287 -25.91 3.66 25.39
N SER A 288 -26.42 3.85 24.17
CA SER A 288 -27.87 3.78 23.91
C SER A 288 -28.44 2.37 24.13
N HIS A 289 -27.64 1.31 23.92
CA HIS A 289 -28.04 -0.07 24.21
C HIS A 289 -28.24 -0.36 25.72
N LYS A 290 -27.77 0.52 26.61
CA LYS A 290 -28.07 0.40 28.05
C LYS A 290 -29.50 0.87 28.42
N LEU A 291 -30.14 1.58 27.50
CA LEU A 291 -31.52 2.06 27.69
C LEU A 291 -32.54 1.00 27.25
N PRO A 292 -33.75 0.99 27.79
CA PRO A 292 -34.84 0.14 27.27
C PRO A 292 -35.11 0.41 25.78
N ASP A 293 -35.46 -0.63 25.04
CA ASP A 293 -35.91 -0.48 23.67
C ASP A 293 -37.36 -0.11 23.63
N VAL A 294 -37.68 1.07 23.10
CA VAL A 294 -39.07 1.55 22.92
C VAL A 294 -39.31 1.80 21.45
N THR A 295 -40.27 1.08 20.87
CA THR A 295 -40.65 1.23 19.47
C THR A 295 -42.13 1.63 19.36
N LEU A 296 -42.40 2.66 18.58
CA LEU A 296 -43.72 3.03 18.15
C LEU A 296 -44.03 2.38 16.81
N SER A 297 -45.25 1.85 16.66
CA SER A 297 -45.74 1.31 15.40
C SER A 297 -47.19 1.75 15.12
N ALA A 298 -47.46 1.97 13.85
CA ALA A 298 -48.80 2.15 13.34
C ALA A 298 -49.02 1.12 12.23
N THR A 299 -50.08 0.33 12.36
CA THR A 299 -50.39 -0.72 11.39
C THR A 299 -51.84 -0.55 10.96
N HIS A 300 -52.07 -0.56 9.64
CA HIS A 300 -53.37 -0.66 9.03
C HIS A 300 -53.46 -2.03 8.35
N ARG A 301 -54.55 -2.78 8.65
CA ARG A 301 -54.79 -4.11 8.07
C ARG A 301 -56.16 -4.13 7.43
N GLN A 302 -56.24 -4.75 6.28
CA GLN A 302 -57.49 -5.11 5.63
C GLN A 302 -57.59 -6.64 5.60
N HIS A 303 -58.71 -7.18 5.99
CA HIS A 303 -59.02 -8.59 6.02
C HIS A 303 -60.11 -8.90 5.03
N GLY A 304 -60.07 -10.08 4.48
CA GLY A 304 -61.14 -10.68 3.69
C GLY A 304 -61.23 -12.14 4.03
N ASP A 305 -62.43 -12.60 4.28
CA ASP A 305 -62.76 -13.96 4.71
C ASP A 305 -63.83 -14.56 3.81
N GLY A 306 -63.82 -15.87 3.53
CA GLY A 306 -64.85 -16.58 2.81
C GLY A 306 -64.35 -17.53 1.73
N ASP A 307 -65.19 -17.73 0.68
CA ASP A 307 -64.90 -18.70 -0.39
C ASP A 307 -63.93 -18.20 -1.46
N GLY A 308 -63.29 -17.04 -1.27
CA GLY A 308 -62.37 -16.42 -2.23
C GLY A 308 -61.37 -15.47 -1.60
N TYR A 309 -60.29 -15.20 -2.32
CA TYR A 309 -59.29 -14.20 -1.93
C TYR A 309 -59.83 -12.79 -2.24
N ASN A 310 -60.62 -12.21 -1.34
CA ASN A 310 -61.18 -10.87 -1.43
C ASN A 310 -60.71 -10.00 -0.25
N LEU A 311 -61.03 -8.71 -0.26
CA LEU A 311 -60.74 -7.75 0.82
C LEU A 311 -62.05 -7.08 1.31
N ASP A 312 -63.15 -7.79 1.35
CA ASP A 312 -64.47 -7.30 1.71
C ASP A 312 -64.72 -7.27 3.23
N GLY A 313 -63.75 -7.67 4.01
CA GLY A 313 -63.81 -7.79 5.44
C GLY A 313 -63.56 -6.49 6.20
N LYS A 314 -63.21 -6.60 7.47
CA LYS A 314 -63.04 -5.47 8.40
C LYS A 314 -61.62 -4.89 8.27
N ASP A 315 -61.57 -3.56 8.37
CA ASP A 315 -60.34 -2.80 8.50
C ASP A 315 -59.96 -2.65 9.99
N ASP A 316 -58.69 -2.97 10.30
CA ASP A 316 -58.12 -2.76 11.63
C ASP A 316 -57.07 -1.67 11.57
N GLN A 317 -57.09 -0.77 12.56
CA GLN A 317 -56.03 0.20 12.79
C GLN A 317 -55.44 -0.03 14.16
N VAL A 318 -54.14 -0.35 14.22
CA VAL A 318 -53.46 -0.65 15.47
C VAL A 318 -52.31 0.34 15.68
N LEU A 319 -52.39 1.09 16.78
CA LEU A 319 -51.30 1.88 17.30
C LEU A 319 -50.62 1.08 18.41
N GLY A 320 -49.37 0.76 18.25
CA GLY A 320 -48.62 -0.06 19.19
C GLY A 320 -47.41 0.67 19.78
N VAL A 321 -47.15 0.43 21.05
CA VAL A 321 -45.93 0.79 21.75
C VAL A 321 -45.34 -0.50 22.27
N SER A 322 -44.16 -0.89 21.79
CA SER A 322 -43.44 -2.02 22.36
C SER A 322 -42.34 -1.52 23.28
N PHE A 323 -42.22 -2.14 24.43
CA PHE A 323 -41.19 -1.88 25.43
C PHE A 323 -40.47 -3.21 25.72
N ASN A 324 -39.16 -3.22 25.49
CA ASN A 324 -38.35 -4.39 25.80
C ASN A 324 -37.14 -3.96 26.65
N TRP A 325 -36.99 -4.57 27.80
CA TRP A 325 -35.88 -4.27 28.71
C TRP A 325 -35.37 -5.53 29.39
N THR A 326 -34.12 -5.83 29.17
CA THR A 326 -33.43 -6.94 29.85
C THR A 326 -32.88 -6.44 31.17
N ILE A 327 -33.36 -6.98 32.29
CA ILE A 327 -32.88 -6.61 33.62
C ILE A 327 -31.45 -7.15 33.82
N GLY A 328 -30.57 -6.28 34.38
CA GLY A 328 -29.17 -6.61 34.62
C GLY A 328 -28.20 -6.20 33.52
N ARG A 329 -28.56 -6.34 32.24
CA ARG A 329 -27.79 -5.88 31.04
C ARG A 329 -26.25 -5.96 31.14
N ASN A 330 -25.72 -6.95 31.84
CA ASN A 330 -24.26 -7.09 32.05
C ASN A 330 -23.48 -7.15 30.74
N ALA A 331 -24.03 -7.79 29.71
CA ALA A 331 -23.42 -7.86 28.40
C ALA A 331 -23.34 -6.50 27.71
N ASP A 332 -24.36 -5.66 27.81
CA ASP A 332 -24.39 -4.34 27.18
C ASP A 332 -23.49 -3.34 27.94
N ILE A 333 -23.42 -3.47 29.28
CA ILE A 333 -22.47 -2.72 30.11
C ILE A 333 -21.05 -3.08 29.70
N ALA A 334 -20.72 -4.37 29.62
CA ALA A 334 -19.40 -4.82 29.22
C ALA A 334 -19.03 -4.39 27.79
N ARG A 335 -19.97 -4.45 26.83
CA ARG A 335 -19.75 -3.94 25.46
C ARG A 335 -19.47 -2.44 25.43
N TYR A 336 -20.16 -1.67 26.29
CA TYR A 336 -19.91 -0.24 26.42
C TYR A 336 -18.52 0.04 26.99
N GLU A 337 -18.11 -0.67 28.04
CA GLU A 337 -16.76 -0.54 28.61
C GLU A 337 -15.66 -0.94 27.60
N ILE A 338 -15.88 -2.00 26.82
CA ILE A 338 -14.97 -2.37 25.73
C ILE A 338 -14.87 -1.26 24.69
N ALA A 339 -15.99 -0.62 24.33
CA ALA A 339 -15.98 0.50 23.39
C ALA A 339 -15.19 1.72 23.94
N GLN A 340 -15.37 2.03 25.22
CA GLN A 340 -14.59 3.09 25.90
C GLN A 340 -13.09 2.75 25.95
N ASN A 341 -12.74 1.51 26.25
CA ASN A 341 -11.35 1.05 26.27
C ASN A 341 -10.71 1.14 24.87
N ASN A 342 -11.45 0.79 23.81
CA ASN A 342 -10.99 0.92 22.43
C ASN A 342 -10.72 2.40 22.06
N LEU A 343 -11.62 3.30 22.44
CA LEU A 343 -11.43 4.74 22.25
C LEU A 343 -10.21 5.27 23.02
N ALA A 344 -10.05 4.86 24.28
CA ALA A 344 -8.90 5.23 25.11
C ALA A 344 -7.58 4.71 24.49
N ARG A 345 -7.58 3.46 24.00
CA ARG A 345 -6.43 2.88 23.29
C ARG A 345 -6.08 3.69 22.04
N ASN A 346 -7.04 4.01 21.20
CA ASN A 346 -6.81 4.81 19.99
C ASN A 346 -6.24 6.21 20.33
N ASN A 347 -6.71 6.86 21.39
CA ASN A 347 -6.13 8.12 21.85
C ASN A 347 -4.66 7.97 22.32
N SER A 348 -4.32 6.85 22.97
CA SER A 348 -2.94 6.53 23.36
C SER A 348 -2.06 6.26 22.15
N GLU A 349 -2.58 5.53 21.16
CA GLU A 349 -1.90 5.27 19.88
C GLU A 349 -1.63 6.58 19.13
N TYR A 350 -2.59 7.52 19.09
CA TYR A 350 -2.38 8.84 18.49
C TYR A 350 -1.23 9.59 19.15
N PHE A 351 -1.19 9.60 20.50
CA PHE A 351 -0.12 10.25 21.24
C PHE A 351 1.25 9.62 20.93
N THR A 352 1.32 8.28 20.90
CA THR A 352 2.54 7.55 20.55
C THR A 352 2.99 7.88 19.12
N LEU A 353 2.08 7.87 18.14
CA LEU A 353 2.39 8.24 16.76
C LEU A 353 2.98 9.65 16.63
N CYS A 354 2.42 10.63 17.35
CA CYS A 354 2.94 12.00 17.35
C CYS A 354 4.33 12.09 17.98
N GLN A 355 4.57 11.36 19.08
CA GLN A 355 5.89 11.32 19.73
C GLN A 355 6.94 10.64 18.84
N GLU A 356 6.60 9.49 18.25
CA GLU A 356 7.49 8.77 17.33
C GLU A 356 7.82 9.62 16.11
N LEU A 357 6.83 10.31 15.54
CA LEU A 357 7.04 11.18 14.39
C LEU A 357 8.03 12.31 14.74
N SER A 358 7.84 12.99 15.86
CA SER A 358 8.75 14.06 16.33
C SER A 358 10.17 13.55 16.58
N ALA A 359 10.30 12.40 17.25
CA ALA A 359 11.58 11.76 17.51
C ALA A 359 12.28 11.34 16.20
N ASN A 360 11.53 10.76 15.27
CA ASN A 360 12.06 10.33 13.98
C ASN A 360 12.52 11.53 13.14
N ILE A 361 11.71 12.59 13.01
CA ILE A 361 12.09 13.82 12.29
C ILE A 361 13.41 14.36 12.85
N SER A 362 13.54 14.48 14.18
CA SER A 362 14.76 14.96 14.83
C SER A 362 15.96 14.04 14.59
N SER A 363 15.74 12.73 14.61
CA SER A 363 16.77 11.73 14.33
C SER A 363 17.24 11.79 12.87
N TYR A 364 16.30 11.85 11.91
CA TYR A 364 16.64 11.95 10.50
C TYR A 364 17.40 13.22 10.18
N LYS A 365 17.02 14.38 10.79
CA LYS A 365 17.75 15.62 10.62
C LYS A 365 19.21 15.47 11.04
N ARG A 366 19.45 14.98 12.27
CA ARG A 366 20.83 14.79 12.76
C ARG A 366 21.64 13.88 11.83
N ARG A 367 21.05 12.78 11.38
CA ARG A 367 21.71 11.85 10.45
C ARG A 367 21.97 12.48 9.09
N LEU A 368 21.06 13.28 8.56
CA LEU A 368 21.25 13.98 7.27
C LEU A 368 22.36 15.03 7.37
N ASP A 369 22.41 15.78 8.47
CA ASP A 369 23.52 16.73 8.75
C ASP A 369 24.86 16.00 8.88
N GLU A 370 24.89 14.83 9.54
CA GLU A 370 26.08 13.98 9.68
C GLU A 370 26.56 13.43 8.32
N TYR A 371 25.64 12.88 7.52
CA TYR A 371 25.98 12.36 6.19
C TYR A 371 26.43 13.47 5.24
N ALA A 372 25.83 14.66 5.27
CA ALA A 372 26.26 15.80 4.49
C ALA A 372 27.73 16.17 4.83
N ARG A 373 28.05 16.23 6.13
CA ARG A 373 29.42 16.49 6.58
C ARG A 373 30.39 15.35 6.22
N ALA A 374 29.93 14.10 6.28
CA ALA A 374 30.76 12.96 5.87
C ALA A 374 31.13 13.03 4.38
N VAL A 375 30.21 13.44 3.52
CA VAL A 375 30.48 13.66 2.09
C VAL A 375 31.56 14.73 1.89
N GLU A 376 31.47 15.89 2.58
CA GLU A 376 32.48 16.95 2.49
C GLU A 376 33.86 16.45 2.88
N LEU A 377 33.96 15.69 4.00
CA LEU A 377 35.23 15.13 4.47
C LEU A 377 35.78 14.09 3.52
N GLN A 378 34.94 13.23 2.94
CA GLN A 378 35.37 12.24 1.95
C GLN A 378 35.78 12.86 0.62
N GLU A 379 35.14 13.95 0.18
CA GLU A 379 35.62 14.72 -0.98
C GLU A 379 37.03 15.27 -0.76
N LEU A 380 37.29 15.81 0.43
CA LEU A 380 38.63 16.28 0.80
C LEU A 380 39.63 15.11 0.84
N GLN A 381 39.26 14.00 1.49
CA GLN A 381 40.12 12.80 1.56
C GLN A 381 40.45 12.26 0.18
N CYS A 382 39.45 12.09 -0.68
CA CYS A 382 39.62 11.61 -2.05
C CYS A 382 40.58 12.52 -2.87
N ASN A 383 40.47 13.83 -2.71
CA ASN A 383 41.37 14.79 -3.36
C ASN A 383 42.82 14.69 -2.84
N LEU A 384 43.00 14.44 -1.55
CA LEU A 384 44.35 14.25 -0.98
C LEU A 384 44.99 12.93 -1.42
N ILE A 385 44.23 11.82 -1.42
CA ILE A 385 44.70 10.51 -1.88
C ILE A 385 45.02 10.56 -3.39
N ARG A 386 44.24 11.29 -4.19
CA ARG A 386 44.55 11.47 -5.62
C ARG A 386 45.89 12.15 -5.82
N ARG A 387 46.17 13.24 -5.11
CA ARG A 387 47.46 13.93 -5.17
C ARG A 387 48.62 13.04 -4.69
N GLN A 388 48.36 12.21 -3.68
CA GLN A 388 49.32 11.25 -3.18
C GLN A 388 49.64 10.19 -4.26
N GLU A 389 48.62 9.65 -4.92
CA GLU A 389 48.77 8.68 -6.00
C GLU A 389 49.56 9.25 -7.18
N GLU A 390 49.31 10.48 -7.58
CA GLU A 390 50.06 11.18 -8.63
C GLU A 390 51.55 11.29 -8.28
N LEU A 391 51.88 11.68 -7.03
CA LEU A 391 53.26 11.76 -6.58
C LEU A 391 53.97 10.39 -6.49
N TYR A 392 53.24 9.33 -6.06
CA TYR A 392 53.77 7.96 -6.00
C TYR A 392 53.96 7.38 -7.40
N ARG A 393 53.08 7.72 -8.34
CA ARG A 393 53.23 7.34 -9.75
C ARG A 393 54.49 7.93 -10.36
N ASP A 394 54.71 9.24 -10.18
CA ASP A 394 55.92 9.93 -10.66
C ASP A 394 57.21 9.29 -10.08
N LYS A 395 57.23 9.03 -8.76
CA LYS A 395 58.38 8.37 -8.08
C LYS A 395 58.59 6.95 -8.60
N TRP A 396 57.52 6.22 -8.83
CA TRP A 396 57.63 4.87 -9.38
C TRP A 396 58.15 4.90 -10.83
N GLU A 397 57.64 5.81 -11.65
CA GLU A 397 58.13 5.98 -13.01
C GLU A 397 59.63 6.35 -13.07
N ASN A 398 60.10 7.14 -12.11
CA ASN A 398 61.53 7.45 -11.94
C ASN A 398 62.36 6.30 -11.30
N GLY A 399 61.72 5.23 -10.86
CA GLY A 399 62.41 4.09 -10.23
C GLY A 399 62.83 4.30 -8.76
N GLU A 400 62.25 5.33 -8.10
CA GLU A 400 62.54 5.68 -6.71
C GLU A 400 61.84 4.80 -5.69
N ILE A 401 60.71 4.19 -6.07
CA ILE A 401 59.89 3.31 -5.20
C ILE A 401 59.55 2.01 -5.91
N ASP A 402 59.14 0.99 -5.14
CA ASP A 402 58.68 -0.28 -5.66
C ASP A 402 57.22 -0.21 -6.11
N ILE A 403 56.83 -1.13 -7.02
CA ILE A 403 55.47 -1.21 -7.54
C ILE A 403 54.41 -1.44 -6.43
N LEU A 404 54.78 -2.09 -5.33
CA LEU A 404 53.88 -2.37 -4.22
C LEU A 404 53.34 -1.11 -3.56
N GLU A 405 54.16 -0.04 -3.42
CA GLU A 405 53.71 1.23 -2.85
C GLU A 405 52.75 1.96 -3.77
N LEU A 406 53.03 1.97 -5.09
CA LEU A 406 52.11 2.52 -6.07
C LEU A 406 50.79 1.76 -6.08
N VAL A 407 50.85 0.43 -6.11
CA VAL A 407 49.67 -0.45 -6.09
C VAL A 407 48.81 -0.20 -4.85
N ARG A 408 49.40 -0.05 -3.68
CA ARG A 408 48.67 0.28 -2.43
C ARG A 408 47.99 1.60 -2.54
N THR A 409 48.68 2.65 -2.98
CA THR A 409 48.08 3.99 -3.10
C THR A 409 46.98 4.03 -4.16
N GLN A 410 47.12 3.29 -5.27
CA GLN A 410 46.06 3.12 -6.27
C GLN A 410 44.82 2.45 -5.68
N THR A 411 45.02 1.41 -4.86
CA THR A 411 43.91 0.73 -4.16
C THR A 411 43.20 1.65 -3.16
N ASP A 412 43.98 2.46 -2.43
CA ASP A 412 43.42 3.45 -1.50
C ASP A 412 42.60 4.52 -2.26
N LEU A 413 43.06 4.94 -3.45
CA LEU A 413 42.32 5.87 -4.30
C LEU A 413 41.02 5.24 -4.85
N GLU A 414 41.08 3.99 -5.33
CA GLU A 414 39.92 3.24 -5.79
C GLU A 414 38.87 3.11 -4.70
N ASN A 415 39.26 2.74 -3.49
CA ASN A 415 38.39 2.66 -2.33
C ASN A 415 37.76 4.05 -1.98
N SER A 416 38.58 5.12 -2.01
CA SER A 416 38.10 6.44 -1.70
C SER A 416 37.05 6.97 -2.70
N TYR A 417 37.15 6.60 -3.98
CA TYR A 417 36.11 6.92 -4.97
C TYR A 417 34.81 6.16 -4.70
N VAL A 418 34.90 4.87 -4.33
CA VAL A 418 33.72 4.07 -3.96
C VAL A 418 33.08 4.66 -2.71
N ASP A 419 33.85 4.92 -1.66
CA ASP A 419 33.37 5.47 -0.38
C ASP A 419 32.70 6.83 -0.56
N LEU A 420 33.25 7.72 -1.41
CA LEU A 420 32.65 9.00 -1.72
C LEU A 420 31.31 8.84 -2.45
N SER A 421 31.25 7.95 -3.43
CA SER A 421 30.02 7.65 -4.16
C SER A 421 28.97 7.07 -3.21
N ASP A 422 29.36 6.12 -2.38
CA ASP A 422 28.48 5.48 -1.38
C ASP A 422 27.93 6.50 -0.38
N SER A 423 28.76 7.43 0.10
CA SER A 423 28.32 8.47 1.03
C SER A 423 27.29 9.42 0.41
N LYS A 424 27.49 9.81 -0.85
CA LYS A 424 26.53 10.64 -1.60
C LYS A 424 25.18 9.90 -1.77
N ILE A 425 25.25 8.63 -2.16
CA ILE A 425 24.05 7.80 -2.36
C ILE A 425 23.34 7.56 -1.01
N ASN A 426 24.09 7.24 0.05
CA ASN A 426 23.53 7.05 1.39
C ASN A 426 22.77 8.30 1.89
N TYR A 427 23.29 9.50 1.59
CA TYR A 427 22.58 10.74 1.89
C TYR A 427 21.26 10.82 1.11
N LEU A 428 21.25 10.50 -0.18
CA LEU A 428 20.05 10.56 -1.02
C LEU A 428 19.01 9.50 -0.60
N GLU A 429 19.45 8.29 -0.27
CA GLU A 429 18.58 7.23 0.27
C GLU A 429 17.96 7.65 1.61
N LEU A 430 18.74 8.27 2.49
CA LEU A 430 18.26 8.78 3.78
C LEU A 430 17.26 9.92 3.58
N LEU A 431 17.52 10.81 2.61
CA LEU A 431 16.62 11.90 2.25
C LEU A 431 15.29 11.38 1.68
N ALA A 432 15.33 10.37 0.79
CA ALA A 432 14.13 9.74 0.26
C ALA A 432 13.27 9.10 1.38
N ASN A 433 13.92 8.40 2.31
CA ASN A 433 13.24 7.85 3.49
C ASN A 433 12.63 8.96 4.38
N TYR A 434 13.34 10.09 4.55
CA TYR A 434 12.83 11.23 5.30
C TYR A 434 11.60 11.85 4.63
N MET A 435 11.62 12.04 3.31
CA MET A 435 10.48 12.56 2.55
C MET A 435 9.26 11.65 2.69
N PHE A 436 9.45 10.34 2.60
CA PHE A 436 8.39 9.37 2.86
C PHE A 436 7.84 9.48 4.29
N LEU A 437 8.71 9.64 5.30
CA LEU A 437 8.32 9.78 6.71
C LEU A 437 7.40 10.97 6.95
N ILE A 438 7.70 12.13 6.35
CA ILE A 438 6.93 13.35 6.54
C ILE A 438 5.71 13.49 5.61
N GLY A 439 5.54 12.55 4.67
CA GLY A 439 4.39 12.56 3.78
C GLY A 439 4.56 13.37 2.49
N LYS A 440 5.81 13.66 2.11
CA LYS A 440 6.17 14.33 0.83
C LYS A 440 6.57 13.34 -0.24
#